data_2b9326cfcf70eea12d5e8a1ab35f4a29
#
_entry.id   2b9326cfcf70eea12d5e8a1ab35f4a29
#
_cell.length_a   1.000
_cell.length_b   1.000
_cell.length_c   1.000
_cell.angle_alpha   90.00
_cell.angle_beta   90.00
_cell.angle_gamma   90.00
#
_symmetry.space_group_name_H-M   'P 1'
#
loop_
_entity.id
_entity.type
_entity.pdbx_description
1 polymer ?
#
loop_
_entity_poly.entity_id
_entity_poly.type
_entity_poly.pdbx_seq_one_letter_code
_entity_poly.pdbx_strand_id
1 'polypeptide(L)'
;MGLGAREHLKSLGVDVSKIDVQSEATSAIYLSILNHDSDMELAISDMDVVKLIVPEFLEKNADFILSSKAVALDGNLEKETIEYVSERFSEIPLFFDPVSAAKAVRDADVIGAFTCIKPNIMEAEVLLGMEIKTEDDLKLAGQRFIEKGIEKVFITLNKDGVYYKDKDEEGFIKPGNVKINSATGAGDSFSAAILMGMISGESVKEIARHGMAAAQITMESSHA
;
A
#
# COMPACT_ATOMS: atom_id res chain seq x y z
N MET A 1 21.89 9.09 3.11
CA MET A 1 20.59 9.02 2.38
C MET A 1 19.42 9.45 3.28
N GLY A 2 19.20 8.88 4.46
CA GLY A 2 18.02 9.15 5.28
C GLY A 2 17.80 10.61 5.68
N LEU A 3 18.85 11.36 6.00
CA LEU A 3 18.72 12.81 6.28
C LEU A 3 18.23 13.60 5.05
N GLY A 4 18.71 13.24 3.85
CA GLY A 4 18.25 13.88 2.61
C GLY A 4 16.78 13.58 2.31
N ALA A 5 16.32 12.35 2.53
CA ALA A 5 14.91 11.98 2.39
C ALA A 5 14.03 12.75 3.38
N ARG A 6 14.44 12.86 4.63
CA ARG A 6 13.73 13.63 5.67
C ARG A 6 13.60 15.11 5.30
N GLU A 7 14.69 15.75 4.85
CA GLU A 7 14.66 17.15 4.42
C GLU A 7 13.78 17.35 3.18
N HIS A 8 13.79 16.40 2.26
CA HIS A 8 12.89 16.42 1.09
C HIS A 8 11.43 16.36 1.50
N LEU A 9 11.03 15.40 2.35
CA LEU A 9 9.66 15.31 2.87
C LEU A 9 9.24 16.60 3.58
N LYS A 10 10.12 17.16 4.40
CA LYS A 10 9.87 18.44 5.07
C LYS A 10 9.62 19.59 4.08
N SER A 11 10.39 19.62 2.97
CA SER A 11 10.21 20.65 1.93
C SER A 11 8.87 20.55 1.20
N LEU A 12 8.25 19.36 1.22
CA LEU A 12 6.91 19.08 0.69
C LEU A 12 5.80 19.37 1.72
N GLY A 13 6.14 19.86 2.92
CA GLY A 13 5.16 20.17 3.96
C GLY A 13 4.76 18.97 4.83
N VAL A 14 5.43 17.83 4.71
CA VAL A 14 5.17 16.66 5.56
C VAL A 14 5.73 16.91 6.97
N ASP A 15 4.96 16.58 7.99
CA ASP A 15 5.46 16.57 9.37
C ASP A 15 6.42 15.38 9.57
N VAL A 16 7.67 15.70 9.74
CA VAL A 16 8.77 14.73 9.91
C VAL A 16 9.20 14.58 11.38
N SER A 17 8.41 15.10 12.32
CA SER A 17 8.76 15.12 13.75
C SER A 17 8.84 13.74 14.37
N LYS A 18 8.13 12.77 13.78
CA LYS A 18 8.05 11.37 14.23
C LYS A 18 8.88 10.40 13.39
N ILE A 19 9.63 10.92 12.40
CA ILE A 19 10.61 10.08 11.70
C ILE A 19 11.77 9.79 12.65
N ASP A 20 11.93 8.52 12.97
CA ASP A 20 13.04 8.06 13.78
C ASP A 20 14.35 8.04 12.98
N VAL A 21 15.42 8.55 13.57
CA VAL A 21 16.75 8.64 12.93
C VAL A 21 17.73 7.83 13.75
N GLN A 22 18.12 6.68 13.21
CA GLN A 22 19.07 5.76 13.84
C GLN A 22 20.49 6.02 13.32
N SER A 23 21.41 6.42 14.21
CA SER A 23 22.80 6.70 13.85
C SER A 23 23.61 5.45 13.50
N GLU A 24 23.22 4.30 14.06
CA GLU A 24 23.91 3.02 13.93
C GLU A 24 23.34 2.11 12.84
N ALA A 25 22.27 2.56 12.15
CA ALA A 25 21.63 1.79 11.10
C ALA A 25 21.80 2.43 9.72
N THR A 26 21.82 1.60 8.69
CA THR A 26 21.79 2.05 7.29
C THR A 26 20.34 2.26 6.87
N SER A 27 20.05 3.37 6.17
CA SER A 27 18.71 3.60 5.58
C SER A 27 18.35 2.47 4.62
N ALA A 28 17.07 2.10 4.58
CA ALA A 28 16.57 1.11 3.64
C ALA A 28 16.95 1.48 2.19
N ILE A 29 17.37 0.50 1.42
CA ILE A 29 17.76 0.64 0.02
C ILE A 29 17.06 -0.45 -0.78
N TYR A 30 16.43 -0.05 -1.88
CA TYR A 30 15.95 -0.94 -2.91
C TYR A 30 16.58 -0.54 -4.25
N LEU A 31 17.35 -1.43 -4.85
CA LEU A 31 18.00 -1.22 -6.13
C LEU A 31 17.44 -2.21 -7.15
N SER A 32 16.75 -1.71 -8.14
CA SER A 32 16.29 -2.51 -9.29
C SER A 32 17.25 -2.36 -10.46
N ILE A 33 17.58 -3.47 -11.08
CA ILE A 33 18.35 -3.55 -12.32
C ILE A 33 17.37 -3.94 -13.42
N LEU A 34 17.20 -3.04 -14.39
CA LEU A 34 16.28 -3.23 -15.50
C LEU A 34 17.05 -3.75 -16.72
N ASN A 35 16.42 -4.60 -17.52
CA ASN A 35 16.92 -4.99 -18.81
C ASN A 35 16.65 -3.90 -19.88
N HIS A 36 17.04 -4.16 -21.13
CA HIS A 36 16.87 -3.21 -22.23
C HIS A 36 15.40 -2.92 -22.59
N ASP A 37 14.46 -3.77 -22.18
CA ASP A 37 13.02 -3.59 -22.36
C ASP A 37 12.36 -2.88 -21.17
N SER A 38 13.17 -2.41 -20.21
CA SER A 38 12.74 -1.78 -18.95
C SER A 38 12.03 -2.74 -17.99
N ASP A 39 12.15 -4.04 -18.20
CA ASP A 39 11.68 -5.04 -17.25
C ASP A 39 12.73 -5.28 -16.15
N MET A 40 12.27 -5.51 -14.93
CA MET A 40 13.14 -5.77 -13.79
C MET A 40 13.77 -7.16 -13.92
N GLU A 41 15.09 -7.19 -14.10
CA GLU A 41 15.88 -8.43 -14.20
C GLU A 41 16.38 -8.90 -12.83
N LEU A 42 16.77 -7.95 -11.97
CA LEU A 42 17.28 -8.23 -10.63
C LEU A 42 16.92 -7.09 -9.68
N ALA A 43 16.62 -7.43 -8.44
CA ALA A 43 16.50 -6.46 -7.36
C ALA A 43 17.40 -6.84 -6.18
N ILE A 44 18.03 -5.83 -5.59
CA ILE A 44 18.81 -5.94 -4.35
C ILE A 44 18.12 -5.04 -3.32
N SER A 45 17.78 -5.60 -2.16
CA SER A 45 17.11 -4.85 -1.13
C SER A 45 17.78 -5.05 0.23
N ASP A 46 17.97 -3.96 0.95
CA ASP A 46 18.34 -3.93 2.36
C ASP A 46 17.26 -3.15 3.10
N MET A 47 16.46 -3.86 3.89
CA MET A 47 15.31 -3.31 4.63
C MET A 47 15.46 -3.50 6.15
N ASP A 48 16.65 -3.81 6.65
CA ASP A 48 16.85 -4.14 8.06
C ASP A 48 16.48 -3.00 9.01
N VAL A 49 16.61 -1.75 8.60
CA VAL A 49 16.21 -0.60 9.42
C VAL A 49 14.70 -0.59 9.74
N VAL A 50 13.88 -1.18 8.89
CA VAL A 50 12.42 -1.22 9.10
C VAL A 50 12.05 -2.10 10.29
N LYS A 51 12.87 -3.10 10.62
CA LYS A 51 12.72 -3.96 11.82
C LYS A 51 12.84 -3.20 13.13
N LEU A 52 13.35 -1.96 13.10
CA LEU A 52 13.42 -1.09 14.28
C LEU A 52 12.08 -0.38 14.58
N ILE A 53 11.11 -0.47 13.66
CA ILE A 53 9.74 0.00 13.90
C ILE A 53 9.01 -1.12 14.66
N VAL A 54 9.16 -1.10 15.98
CA VAL A 54 8.61 -2.09 16.89
C VAL A 54 7.42 -1.53 17.68
N PRO A 55 6.59 -2.37 18.33
CA PRO A 55 5.44 -1.92 19.13
C PRO A 55 5.77 -0.84 20.14
N GLU A 56 6.93 -0.91 20.80
CA GLU A 56 7.37 0.07 21.80
C GLU A 56 7.61 1.47 21.19
N PHE A 57 8.10 1.53 19.96
CA PHE A 57 8.24 2.80 19.24
C PHE A 57 6.87 3.40 18.91
N LEU A 58 5.93 2.57 18.50
CA LEU A 58 4.57 3.00 18.16
C LEU A 58 3.83 3.47 19.42
N GLU A 59 3.95 2.75 20.54
CA GLU A 59 3.29 3.14 21.79
C GLU A 59 3.82 4.49 22.33
N LYS A 60 5.13 4.75 22.20
CA LYS A 60 5.71 6.07 22.55
C LYS A 60 5.13 7.23 21.72
N ASN A 61 4.57 6.92 20.54
CA ASN A 61 3.96 7.88 19.65
C ASN A 61 2.43 7.70 19.54
N ALA A 62 1.82 6.95 20.45
CA ALA A 62 0.40 6.57 20.37
C ALA A 62 -0.54 7.78 20.27
N ASP A 63 -0.34 8.82 21.07
CA ASP A 63 -1.16 10.04 21.01
C ASP A 63 -1.13 10.71 19.63
N PHE A 64 0.04 10.72 18.98
CA PHE A 64 0.19 11.25 17.63
C PHE A 64 -0.56 10.39 16.61
N ILE A 65 -0.43 9.05 16.70
CA ILE A 65 -1.13 8.11 15.82
C ILE A 65 -2.64 8.22 16.03
N LEU A 66 -3.11 8.22 17.28
CA LEU A 66 -4.53 8.33 17.63
C LEU A 66 -5.17 9.66 17.19
N SER A 67 -4.38 10.71 17.00
CA SER A 67 -4.86 12.00 16.46
C SER A 67 -5.01 12.00 14.94
N SER A 68 -4.57 10.96 14.25
CA SER A 68 -4.60 10.85 12.79
C SER A 68 -6.00 10.47 12.29
N LYS A 69 -6.35 10.92 11.09
CA LYS A 69 -7.63 10.56 10.44
C LYS A 69 -7.60 9.19 9.77
N ALA A 70 -6.43 8.69 9.45
CA ALA A 70 -6.18 7.36 8.92
C ALA A 70 -4.71 7.00 9.15
N VAL A 71 -4.40 5.71 9.19
CA VAL A 71 -3.04 5.18 9.30
C VAL A 71 -2.78 4.26 8.11
N ALA A 72 -1.64 4.43 7.46
CA ALA A 72 -1.18 3.56 6.38
C ALA A 72 -0.03 2.69 6.88
N LEU A 73 -0.10 1.41 6.58
CA LEU A 73 0.96 0.44 6.79
C LEU A 73 1.28 -0.28 5.48
N ASP A 74 2.52 -0.70 5.37
CA ASP A 74 2.95 -1.58 4.30
C ASP A 74 3.54 -2.90 4.83
N GLY A 75 3.58 -3.91 3.98
CA GLY A 75 4.10 -5.23 4.29
C GLY A 75 5.62 -5.28 4.53
N ASN A 76 6.34 -4.14 4.54
CA ASN A 76 7.75 -4.11 4.95
C ASN A 76 7.91 -4.26 6.46
N LEU A 77 6.91 -3.84 7.24
CA LEU A 77 6.91 -3.98 8.69
C LEU A 77 6.93 -5.45 9.11
N GLU A 78 7.51 -5.74 10.28
CA GLU A 78 7.42 -7.08 10.85
C GLU A 78 5.98 -7.41 11.27
N LYS A 79 5.62 -8.70 11.20
CA LYS A 79 4.25 -9.17 11.51
C LYS A 79 3.77 -8.71 12.89
N GLU A 80 4.62 -8.82 13.90
CA GLU A 80 4.31 -8.38 15.28
C GLU A 80 3.91 -6.89 15.32
N THR A 81 4.57 -6.06 14.52
CA THR A 81 4.24 -4.62 14.43
C THR A 81 2.91 -4.40 13.74
N ILE A 82 2.61 -5.17 12.67
CA ILE A 82 1.34 -5.10 11.94
C ILE A 82 0.18 -5.55 12.85
N GLU A 83 0.34 -6.67 13.58
CA GLU A 83 -0.60 -7.17 14.57
C GLU A 83 -0.87 -6.12 15.66
N TYR A 84 0.21 -5.57 16.23
CA TYR A 84 0.10 -4.54 17.25
C TYR A 84 -0.70 -3.31 16.77
N VAL A 85 -0.43 -2.81 15.55
CA VAL A 85 -1.18 -1.66 15.00
C VAL A 85 -2.63 -2.01 14.78
N SER A 86 -2.92 -3.20 14.25
CA SER A 86 -4.28 -3.64 13.95
C SER A 86 -5.15 -3.78 15.21
N GLU A 87 -4.55 -4.12 16.34
CA GLU A 87 -5.22 -4.24 17.63
C GLU A 87 -5.30 -2.89 18.37
N ARG A 88 -4.16 -2.22 18.49
CA ARG A 88 -4.00 -1.02 19.32
C ARG A 88 -4.68 0.22 18.76
N PHE A 89 -4.75 0.32 17.44
CA PHE A 89 -5.28 1.49 16.72
C PHE A 89 -6.52 1.16 15.88
N SER A 90 -7.25 0.11 16.23
CA SER A 90 -8.44 -0.35 15.51
C SER A 90 -9.60 0.68 15.43
N GLU A 91 -9.59 1.71 16.26
CA GLU A 91 -10.56 2.80 16.21
C GLU A 91 -10.31 3.82 15.09
N ILE A 92 -9.13 3.75 14.44
CA ILE A 92 -8.74 4.63 13.34
C ILE A 92 -8.83 3.84 12.04
N PRO A 93 -9.31 4.43 10.93
CA PRO A 93 -9.26 3.78 9.63
C PRO A 93 -7.84 3.35 9.27
N LEU A 94 -7.63 2.05 9.07
CA LEU A 94 -6.34 1.43 8.75
C LEU A 94 -6.30 1.02 7.28
N PHE A 95 -5.27 1.45 6.56
CA PHE A 95 -4.97 1.03 5.19
C PHE A 95 -3.74 0.14 5.16
N PHE A 96 -3.81 -0.97 4.43
CA PHE A 96 -2.71 -1.92 4.28
C PHE A 96 -2.32 -2.14 2.82
N ASP A 97 -1.03 -1.98 2.51
CA ASP A 97 -0.41 -2.33 1.23
C ASP A 97 0.51 -3.56 1.42
N PRO A 98 0.20 -4.73 0.85
CA PRO A 98 0.99 -5.95 1.05
C PRO A 98 2.41 -5.90 0.47
N VAL A 99 2.69 -5.02 -0.50
CA VAL A 99 3.98 -4.77 -1.17
C VAL A 99 4.49 -5.94 -2.02
N SER A 100 4.37 -7.18 -1.57
CA SER A 100 4.78 -8.36 -2.34
C SER A 100 4.08 -9.63 -1.86
N ALA A 101 3.93 -10.60 -2.76
CA ALA A 101 3.32 -11.89 -2.45
C ALA A 101 4.05 -12.63 -1.30
N ALA A 102 5.38 -12.56 -1.25
CA ALA A 102 6.18 -13.19 -0.18
C ALA A 102 5.87 -12.62 1.21
N LYS A 103 5.61 -11.30 1.32
CA LYS A 103 5.21 -10.65 2.57
C LYS A 103 3.74 -10.90 2.89
N ALA A 104 2.89 -10.85 1.86
CA ALA A 104 1.46 -11.11 1.98
C ALA A 104 1.14 -12.46 2.66
N VAL A 105 1.90 -13.52 2.33
CA VAL A 105 1.73 -14.85 2.99
C VAL A 105 1.80 -14.74 4.51
N ARG A 106 2.76 -13.98 5.02
CA ARG A 106 3.02 -13.81 6.44
C ARG A 106 1.86 -13.12 7.16
N ASP A 107 1.19 -12.20 6.46
CA ASP A 107 0.23 -11.28 7.05
C ASP A 107 -1.25 -11.70 6.79
N ALA A 108 -1.47 -12.85 6.12
CA ALA A 108 -2.79 -13.29 5.66
C ALA A 108 -3.86 -13.49 6.77
N ASP A 109 -3.44 -13.73 8.00
CA ASP A 109 -4.32 -13.93 9.15
C ASP A 109 -4.74 -12.62 9.84
N VAL A 110 -4.01 -11.54 9.63
CA VAL A 110 -4.29 -10.23 10.30
C VAL A 110 -5.01 -9.22 9.40
N ILE A 111 -5.06 -9.44 8.08
CA ILE A 111 -5.61 -8.46 7.13
C ILE A 111 -7.07 -8.07 7.40
N GLY A 112 -7.86 -8.94 8.04
CA GLY A 112 -9.27 -8.66 8.35
C GLY A 112 -9.49 -7.52 9.34
N ALA A 113 -8.45 -7.07 10.02
CA ALA A 113 -8.51 -5.93 10.93
C ALA A 113 -8.35 -4.56 10.22
N PHE A 114 -8.03 -4.56 8.93
CA PHE A 114 -7.83 -3.33 8.17
C PHE A 114 -9.12 -2.85 7.52
N THR A 115 -9.33 -1.54 7.55
CA THR A 115 -10.47 -0.89 6.87
C THR A 115 -10.33 -1.00 5.35
N CYS A 116 -9.11 -0.91 4.83
CA CYS A 116 -8.85 -0.91 3.40
C CYS A 116 -7.58 -1.68 3.04
N ILE A 117 -7.61 -2.41 1.93
CA ILE A 117 -6.46 -3.15 1.39
C ILE A 117 -6.29 -2.89 -0.11
N LYS A 118 -5.02 -2.84 -0.56
CA LYS A 118 -4.68 -2.68 -1.99
C LYS A 118 -3.68 -3.74 -2.47
N PRO A 119 -4.05 -5.00 -2.62
CA PRO A 119 -3.18 -6.00 -3.24
C PRO A 119 -3.14 -5.89 -4.76
N ASN A 120 -2.08 -6.40 -5.38
CA ASN A 120 -2.13 -6.85 -6.77
C ASN A 120 -2.70 -8.27 -6.87
N ILE A 121 -2.85 -8.83 -8.10
CA ILE A 121 -3.42 -10.17 -8.28
C ILE A 121 -2.62 -11.22 -7.50
N MET A 122 -1.30 -11.24 -7.62
CA MET A 122 -0.45 -12.25 -6.96
C MET A 122 -0.54 -12.17 -5.43
N GLU A 123 -0.60 -10.96 -4.89
CA GLU A 123 -0.80 -10.73 -3.46
C GLU A 123 -2.19 -11.17 -3.01
N ALA A 124 -3.23 -10.87 -3.79
CA ALA A 124 -4.60 -11.30 -3.51
C ALA A 124 -4.73 -12.83 -3.52
N GLU A 125 -4.12 -13.51 -4.51
CA GLU A 125 -4.08 -14.98 -4.59
C GLU A 125 -3.50 -15.61 -3.33
N VAL A 126 -2.37 -15.06 -2.88
CA VAL A 126 -1.66 -15.56 -1.70
C VAL A 126 -2.44 -15.28 -0.41
N LEU A 127 -2.97 -14.06 -0.25
CA LEU A 127 -3.76 -13.65 0.93
C LEU A 127 -5.03 -14.47 1.10
N LEU A 128 -5.61 -14.94 0.00
CA LEU A 128 -6.86 -15.69 -0.01
C LEU A 128 -6.68 -17.20 -0.21
N GLY A 129 -5.46 -17.66 -0.57
CA GLY A 129 -5.19 -19.06 -0.90
C GLY A 129 -6.01 -19.55 -2.11
N MET A 130 -6.20 -18.70 -3.13
CA MET A 130 -6.97 -19.03 -4.33
C MET A 130 -6.28 -18.49 -5.59
N GLU A 131 -6.50 -19.13 -6.74
CA GLU A 131 -6.09 -18.60 -8.04
C GLU A 131 -7.12 -17.56 -8.55
N ILE A 132 -6.62 -16.53 -9.25
CA ILE A 132 -7.42 -15.47 -9.87
C ILE A 132 -7.06 -15.39 -11.35
N LYS A 133 -7.87 -15.99 -12.20
CA LYS A 133 -7.66 -16.09 -13.66
C LYS A 133 -8.75 -15.39 -14.47
N THR A 134 -9.91 -15.22 -13.90
CA THR A 134 -11.09 -14.68 -14.56
C THR A 134 -11.67 -13.48 -13.80
N GLU A 135 -12.55 -12.75 -14.46
CA GLU A 135 -13.29 -11.66 -13.80
C GLU A 135 -14.19 -12.18 -12.65
N ASP A 136 -14.73 -13.38 -12.79
CA ASP A 136 -15.53 -13.99 -11.73
C ASP A 136 -14.66 -14.38 -10.52
N ASP A 137 -13.42 -14.81 -10.74
CA ASP A 137 -12.46 -15.05 -9.65
C ASP A 137 -12.12 -13.74 -8.92
N LEU A 138 -11.97 -12.61 -9.64
CA LEU A 138 -11.74 -11.29 -9.05
C LEU A 138 -12.92 -10.87 -8.16
N LYS A 139 -14.16 -11.06 -8.63
CA LYS A 139 -15.36 -10.76 -7.83
C LYS A 139 -15.41 -11.64 -6.58
N LEU A 140 -15.10 -12.94 -6.73
CA LEU A 140 -15.03 -13.86 -5.60
C LEU A 140 -13.93 -13.45 -4.61
N ALA A 141 -12.75 -13.04 -5.11
CA ALA A 141 -11.66 -12.54 -4.27
C ALA A 141 -12.08 -11.29 -3.49
N GLY A 142 -12.70 -10.31 -4.17
CA GLY A 142 -13.25 -9.13 -3.51
C GLY A 142 -14.27 -9.48 -2.42
N GLN A 143 -15.18 -10.42 -2.71
CA GLN A 143 -16.16 -10.89 -1.73
C GLN A 143 -15.49 -11.56 -0.51
N ARG A 144 -14.48 -12.38 -0.72
CA ARG A 144 -13.73 -13.03 0.37
C ARG A 144 -12.97 -12.02 1.25
N PHE A 145 -12.44 -10.94 0.68
CA PHE A 145 -11.85 -9.87 1.47
C PHE A 145 -12.89 -9.17 2.36
N ILE A 146 -14.09 -8.87 1.82
CA ILE A 146 -15.19 -8.31 2.62
C ILE A 146 -15.60 -9.27 3.75
N GLU A 147 -15.71 -10.57 3.47
CA GLU A 147 -16.04 -11.60 4.47
C GLU A 147 -14.98 -11.74 5.56
N LYS A 148 -13.73 -11.41 5.28
CA LYS A 148 -12.65 -11.33 6.28
C LYS A 148 -12.76 -10.09 7.19
N GLY A 149 -13.61 -9.11 6.89
CA GLY A 149 -13.82 -7.89 7.68
C GLY A 149 -13.31 -6.61 7.03
N ILE A 150 -12.69 -6.68 5.85
CA ILE A 150 -12.21 -5.50 5.14
C ILE A 150 -13.39 -4.74 4.54
N GLU A 151 -13.44 -3.41 4.72
CA GLU A 151 -14.53 -2.58 4.22
C GLU A 151 -14.33 -2.14 2.76
N LYS A 152 -13.10 -1.90 2.34
CA LYS A 152 -12.75 -1.39 1.00
C LYS A 152 -11.60 -2.18 0.40
N VAL A 153 -11.79 -2.68 -0.81
CA VAL A 153 -10.82 -3.53 -1.51
C VAL A 153 -10.49 -2.93 -2.87
N PHE A 154 -9.19 -2.82 -3.17
CA PHE A 154 -8.69 -2.40 -4.48
C PHE A 154 -7.68 -3.42 -4.98
N ILE A 155 -8.05 -4.27 -5.96
CA ILE A 155 -7.12 -5.23 -6.56
C ILE A 155 -6.55 -4.62 -7.84
N THR A 156 -5.24 -4.31 -7.85
CA THR A 156 -4.58 -3.73 -9.02
C THR A 156 -4.27 -4.82 -10.06
N LEU A 157 -4.57 -4.54 -11.32
CA LEU A 157 -4.52 -5.46 -12.46
C LEU A 157 -3.44 -5.06 -13.47
N ASN A 158 -2.39 -4.37 -13.03
CA ASN A 158 -1.34 -3.82 -13.89
C ASN A 158 -1.91 -2.98 -15.04
N LYS A 159 -1.65 -3.39 -16.29
CA LYS A 159 -2.13 -2.72 -17.51
C LYS A 159 -3.65 -2.79 -17.69
N ASP A 160 -4.34 -3.66 -16.97
CA ASP A 160 -5.80 -3.87 -17.11
C ASP A 160 -6.60 -2.99 -16.13
N GLY A 161 -5.92 -2.24 -15.26
CA GLY A 161 -6.54 -1.25 -14.38
C GLY A 161 -6.69 -1.70 -12.94
N VAL A 162 -7.86 -1.50 -12.34
CA VAL A 162 -8.16 -1.87 -10.96
C VAL A 162 -9.59 -2.41 -10.83
N TYR A 163 -9.74 -3.47 -10.06
CA TYR A 163 -11.00 -3.91 -9.51
C TYR A 163 -11.18 -3.27 -8.13
N TYR A 164 -12.38 -2.75 -7.85
CA TYR A 164 -12.73 -2.18 -6.55
C TYR A 164 -14.01 -2.80 -6.01
N LYS A 165 -14.10 -2.89 -4.68
CA LYS A 165 -15.29 -3.42 -3.99
C LYS A 165 -15.39 -2.87 -2.58
N ASP A 166 -16.63 -2.60 -2.16
CA ASP A 166 -17.07 -2.55 -0.76
C ASP A 166 -18.35 -3.39 -0.59
N LYS A 167 -19.07 -3.17 0.51
CA LYS A 167 -20.34 -3.89 0.77
C LYS A 167 -21.48 -3.49 -0.18
N ASP A 168 -21.43 -2.28 -0.74
CA ASP A 168 -22.55 -1.66 -1.49
C ASP A 168 -22.31 -1.66 -2.99
N GLU A 169 -21.06 -1.56 -3.45
CA GLU A 169 -20.72 -1.50 -4.87
C GLU A 169 -19.43 -2.23 -5.22
N GLU A 170 -19.33 -2.67 -6.47
CA GLU A 170 -18.10 -3.21 -7.07
C GLU A 170 -17.99 -2.82 -8.53
N GLY A 171 -16.78 -2.88 -9.08
CA GLY A 171 -16.57 -2.61 -10.49
C GLY A 171 -15.11 -2.58 -10.89
N PHE A 172 -14.88 -2.12 -12.13
CA PHE A 172 -13.56 -2.03 -12.73
C PHE A 172 -13.34 -0.62 -13.27
N ILE A 173 -12.14 -0.10 -13.06
CA ILE A 173 -11.64 1.09 -13.76
C ILE A 173 -10.51 0.65 -14.68
N LYS A 174 -10.71 0.85 -15.99
CA LYS A 174 -9.66 0.58 -16.99
C LYS A 174 -8.76 1.81 -17.12
N PRO A 175 -7.46 1.60 -17.37
CA PRO A 175 -6.56 2.72 -17.62
C PRO A 175 -6.94 3.44 -18.92
N GLY A 176 -6.63 4.73 -19.00
CA GLY A 176 -6.62 5.47 -20.26
C GLY A 176 -5.45 5.07 -21.15
N ASN A 177 -5.36 5.71 -22.33
CA ASN A 177 -4.17 5.59 -23.17
C ASN A 177 -3.02 6.39 -22.51
N VAL A 178 -2.07 5.69 -21.93
CA VAL A 178 -0.95 6.27 -21.18
C VAL A 178 0.37 5.92 -21.86
N LYS A 179 1.23 6.93 -22.01
CA LYS A 179 2.63 6.68 -22.39
C LYS A 179 3.43 6.41 -21.11
N ILE A 180 3.76 5.15 -20.89
CA ILE A 180 4.50 4.74 -19.69
C ILE A 180 5.99 5.10 -19.89
N ASN A 181 6.50 5.99 -19.04
CA ASN A 181 7.92 6.30 -18.93
C ASN A 181 8.57 5.49 -17.79
N SER A 182 7.86 5.32 -16.66
CA SER A 182 8.27 4.50 -15.53
C SER A 182 7.04 3.96 -14.81
N ALA A 183 7.05 2.72 -14.39
CA ALA A 183 6.00 2.14 -13.54
C ALA A 183 6.27 2.35 -12.04
N THR A 184 7.46 2.83 -11.68
CA THR A 184 7.87 3.04 -10.28
C THR A 184 7.02 4.15 -9.63
N GLY A 185 6.55 3.90 -8.42
CA GLY A 185 5.73 4.87 -7.66
C GLY A 185 4.25 4.91 -8.05
N ALA A 186 3.82 4.22 -9.12
CA ALA A 186 2.40 4.18 -9.50
C ALA A 186 1.52 3.57 -8.40
N GLY A 187 2.00 2.49 -7.76
CA GLY A 187 1.35 1.87 -6.61
C GLY A 187 1.22 2.81 -5.43
N ASP A 188 2.29 3.55 -5.11
CA ASP A 188 2.32 4.50 -3.99
C ASP A 188 1.39 5.69 -4.24
N SER A 189 1.34 6.20 -5.47
CA SER A 189 0.42 7.26 -5.87
C SER A 189 -1.04 6.81 -5.77
N PHE A 190 -1.31 5.55 -6.13
CA PHE A 190 -2.64 4.97 -5.95
C PHE A 190 -2.99 4.87 -4.45
N SER A 191 -2.05 4.40 -3.62
CA SER A 191 -2.22 4.32 -2.16
C SER A 191 -2.47 5.68 -1.52
N ALA A 192 -1.80 6.73 -1.99
CA ALA A 192 -2.04 8.11 -1.55
C ALA A 192 -3.48 8.57 -1.87
N ALA A 193 -4.00 8.24 -3.06
CA ALA A 193 -5.37 8.55 -3.43
C ALA A 193 -6.39 7.76 -2.59
N ILE A 194 -6.10 6.50 -2.25
CA ILE A 194 -6.93 5.72 -1.31
C ILE A 194 -7.04 6.45 0.03
N LEU A 195 -5.91 6.84 0.62
CA LEU A 195 -5.89 7.53 1.91
C LEU A 195 -6.67 8.85 1.87
N MET A 196 -6.49 9.63 0.82
CA MET A 196 -7.24 10.88 0.63
C MET A 196 -8.75 10.63 0.54
N GLY A 197 -9.16 9.65 -0.25
CA GLY A 197 -10.57 9.30 -0.41
C GLY A 197 -11.19 8.72 0.85
N MET A 198 -10.45 7.89 1.62
CA MET A 198 -10.89 7.40 2.93
C MET A 198 -11.16 8.57 3.90
N ILE A 199 -10.23 9.52 3.98
CA ILE A 199 -10.33 10.69 4.86
C ILE A 199 -11.49 11.61 4.43
N SER A 200 -11.76 11.70 3.13
CA SER A 200 -12.81 12.54 2.55
C SER A 200 -14.19 11.86 2.51
N GLY A 201 -14.27 10.57 2.85
CA GLY A 201 -15.53 9.80 2.82
C GLY A 201 -16.04 9.52 1.40
N GLU A 202 -15.14 9.39 0.42
CA GLU A 202 -15.50 9.09 -0.96
C GLU A 202 -15.96 7.63 -1.14
N SER A 203 -16.77 7.38 -2.18
CA SER A 203 -17.14 6.01 -2.58
C SER A 203 -15.91 5.25 -3.09
N VAL A 204 -15.93 3.91 -3.01
CA VAL A 204 -14.82 3.08 -3.53
C VAL A 204 -14.58 3.31 -5.02
N LYS A 205 -15.64 3.63 -5.77
CA LYS A 205 -15.55 3.96 -7.19
C LYS A 205 -14.78 5.26 -7.44
N GLU A 206 -15.07 6.32 -6.68
CA GLU A 206 -14.36 7.60 -6.83
C GLU A 206 -12.91 7.48 -6.36
N ILE A 207 -12.66 6.76 -5.27
CA ILE A 207 -11.30 6.42 -4.82
C ILE A 207 -10.53 5.69 -5.93
N ALA A 208 -11.14 4.66 -6.55
CA ALA A 208 -10.50 3.91 -7.64
C ALA A 208 -10.19 4.80 -8.86
N ARG A 209 -11.09 5.74 -9.20
CA ARG A 209 -10.87 6.72 -10.29
C ARG A 209 -9.70 7.66 -9.99
N HIS A 210 -9.67 8.22 -8.78
CA HIS A 210 -8.58 9.10 -8.34
C HIS A 210 -7.25 8.34 -8.27
N GLY A 211 -7.27 7.10 -7.74
CA GLY A 211 -6.09 6.23 -7.69
C GLY A 211 -5.52 5.93 -9.08
N MET A 212 -6.40 5.58 -10.04
CA MET A 212 -5.99 5.35 -11.42
C MET A 212 -5.41 6.62 -12.07
N ALA A 213 -6.02 7.79 -11.84
CA ALA A 213 -5.52 9.05 -12.36
C ALA A 213 -4.14 9.39 -11.75
N ALA A 214 -3.97 9.25 -10.45
CA ALA A 214 -2.70 9.48 -9.76
C ALA A 214 -1.59 8.54 -10.29
N ALA A 215 -1.89 7.25 -10.41
CA ALA A 215 -0.96 6.27 -10.96
C ALA A 215 -0.56 6.60 -12.40
N GLN A 216 -1.51 7.02 -13.25
CA GLN A 216 -1.24 7.44 -14.64
C GLN A 216 -0.31 8.64 -14.71
N ILE A 217 -0.56 9.69 -13.91
CA ILE A 217 0.31 10.88 -13.86
C ILE A 217 1.73 10.48 -13.44
N THR A 218 1.86 9.60 -12.46
CA THR A 218 3.17 9.10 -12.02
C THR A 218 3.88 8.34 -13.12
N MET A 219 3.18 7.43 -13.83
CA MET A 219 3.76 6.67 -14.93
C MET A 219 4.20 7.52 -16.13
N GLU A 220 3.54 8.65 -16.39
CA GLU A 220 3.92 9.60 -17.43
C GLU A 220 5.06 10.55 -17.00
N SER A 221 5.34 10.65 -15.70
CA SER A 221 6.42 11.48 -15.18
C SER A 221 7.79 10.89 -15.54
N SER A 222 8.74 11.78 -15.82
CA SER A 222 10.16 11.43 -15.94
C SER A 222 10.89 11.45 -14.59
N HIS A 223 10.17 11.75 -13.50
CA HIS A 223 10.67 11.92 -12.13
C HIS A 223 9.89 10.99 -11.18
N ALA A 224 10.14 9.70 -11.28
CA ALA A 224 9.67 8.74 -10.28
C ALA A 224 10.82 8.35 -9.36
#